data_c9d1356770a5cdea250207f3796ff1d2
#
_entry.id   c9d1356770a5cdea250207f3796ff1d2
#
_cell.length_a   1.000
_cell.length_b   1.000
_cell.length_c   1.000
_cell.angle_alpha   90.00
_cell.angle_beta   90.00
_cell.angle_gamma   90.00
#
_symmetry.space_group_name_H-M   'P 1'
#
loop_
_entity.id
_entity.type
_entity.pdbx_description
1 polymer ?
#
loop_
_entity_poly.entity_id
_entity_poly.type
_entity_poly.pdbx_seq_one_letter_code
_entity_poly.pdbx_strand_id
1 'polypeptide(L)'
;MIKGIRIALCGLLLAATSSDALAQKFELLEYGKMDNWVVRNIKESAVIGGKKKTIYAIGPNMTINNNNPYKNLGGSPWGTSNVMAKVMGITKTNNSVYRDVHPGHGYCAKMMTHIETCKALGMINIKVLAAGSIYLGDMKEPITGTKDGPKNMNWGIRFNKRPKALRYDYKVSVPGTRNRIKETGFSSPSTVPGQDYCITVLYLQKRYEDKKGNITAKRVGTLVVKYGKSTGWVNGATYNIMYGDIRHNPHYNAATMGLRSCDYARNSKGKSVIVRETGWADADETPTHLVLQFSSSHGG
;
A
#
# COMPACT_ATOMS: atom_id res chain seq x y z
N MET A 1 18.84 38.80 76.92
CA MET A 1 19.89 38.44 75.96
C MET A 1 19.26 37.29 75.08
N ILE A 2 18.81 37.61 73.90
CA ILE A 2 18.31 36.61 72.98
C ILE A 2 18.98 36.92 71.63
N LYS A 3 19.81 35.95 71.17
CA LYS A 3 20.58 36.03 69.93
C LYS A 3 19.66 35.78 68.74
N GLY A 4 19.62 36.72 67.81
CA GLY A 4 18.89 36.59 66.57
C GLY A 4 19.64 35.69 65.59
N ILE A 5 18.89 34.72 65.02
CA ILE A 5 19.32 33.86 63.90
C ILE A 5 18.99 34.59 62.60
N ARG A 6 20.02 34.88 61.80
CA ARG A 6 19.83 35.35 60.40
C ARG A 6 19.82 34.16 59.48
N ILE A 7 18.68 33.92 58.82
CA ILE A 7 18.55 32.93 57.74
C ILE A 7 18.86 33.65 56.45
N ALA A 8 19.93 33.20 55.75
CA ALA A 8 20.23 33.60 54.41
C ALA A 8 19.44 32.74 53.44
N LEU A 9 18.51 33.36 52.69
CA LEU A 9 17.75 32.71 51.64
C LEU A 9 18.56 32.68 50.37
N CYS A 10 19.18 31.52 50.02
CA CYS A 10 19.77 31.28 48.73
C CYS A 10 18.67 31.08 47.70
N GLY A 11 18.45 32.05 46.83
CA GLY A 11 17.57 31.91 45.69
C GLY A 11 18.13 30.93 44.70
N LEU A 12 17.47 29.78 44.56
CA LEU A 12 17.71 28.83 43.46
C LEU A 12 17.01 29.36 42.21
N LEU A 13 17.78 29.96 41.28
CA LEU A 13 17.32 30.24 39.93
C LEU A 13 17.19 28.87 39.22
N LEU A 14 15.98 28.32 39.09
CA LEU A 14 15.71 27.30 38.12
C LEU A 14 15.73 27.97 36.74
N ALA A 15 16.79 27.76 35.99
CA ALA A 15 16.78 27.98 34.55
C ALA A 15 15.83 26.95 33.93
N ALA A 16 14.62 27.36 33.63
CA ALA A 16 13.75 26.61 32.75
C ALA A 16 14.35 26.61 31.37
N THR A 17 15.10 25.56 31.02
CA THR A 17 15.40 25.25 29.62
C THR A 17 14.10 24.83 28.98
N SER A 18 13.43 25.76 28.30
CA SER A 18 12.39 25.44 27.35
C SER A 18 13.05 24.65 26.24
N SER A 19 13.03 23.33 26.35
CA SER A 19 13.16 22.46 25.19
C SER A 19 11.95 22.73 24.32
N ASP A 20 12.13 23.55 23.28
CA ASP A 20 11.22 23.61 22.16
C ASP A 20 11.19 22.21 21.55
N ALA A 21 10.30 21.39 22.07
CA ALA A 21 9.88 20.16 21.42
C ALA A 21 9.19 20.63 20.14
N LEU A 22 9.95 20.70 19.03
CA LEU A 22 9.41 20.95 17.71
C LEU A 22 8.30 19.92 17.48
N ALA A 23 7.06 20.38 17.65
CA ALA A 23 5.87 19.54 17.46
C ALA A 23 5.98 18.88 16.10
N GLN A 24 6.01 17.57 16.08
CA GLN A 24 6.19 16.80 14.84
C GLN A 24 4.99 17.09 13.93
N LYS A 25 5.22 17.82 12.83
CA LYS A 25 4.17 18.19 11.88
C LYS A 25 3.85 16.96 11.02
N PHE A 26 2.62 16.49 11.10
CA PHE A 26 2.10 15.45 10.21
C PHE A 26 1.36 16.09 9.02
N GLU A 27 1.65 15.62 7.83
CA GLU A 27 0.94 15.97 6.61
C GLU A 27 0.10 14.76 6.17
N LEU A 28 -1.20 15.00 6.00
CA LEU A 28 -2.12 13.95 5.55
C LEU A 28 -1.98 13.77 4.04
N LEU A 29 -1.85 12.52 3.61
CA LEU A 29 -2.00 12.17 2.20
C LEU A 29 -3.46 12.43 1.76
N GLU A 30 -3.64 12.91 0.55
CA GLU A 30 -4.96 13.11 -0.04
C GLU A 30 -5.79 11.80 0.06
N TYR A 31 -7.04 11.87 0.48
CA TYR A 31 -7.90 10.72 0.85
C TYR A 31 -7.30 9.76 1.90
N GLY A 32 -6.21 10.11 2.55
CA GLY A 32 -5.53 9.25 3.54
C GLY A 32 -6.32 8.96 4.82
N LYS A 33 -7.40 9.71 5.10
CA LYS A 33 -8.36 9.39 6.18
C LYS A 33 -9.23 8.18 5.88
N MET A 34 -9.31 7.74 4.61
CA MET A 34 -10.16 6.64 4.16
C MET A 34 -11.67 6.86 4.39
N ASP A 35 -12.14 8.10 4.50
CA ASP A 35 -13.55 8.43 4.70
C ASP A 35 -14.34 8.50 3.38
N ASN A 36 -13.66 8.64 2.26
CA ASN A 36 -14.26 8.87 0.95
C ASN A 36 -14.07 7.66 0.04
N TRP A 37 -15.19 7.17 -0.54
CA TRP A 37 -15.19 5.95 -1.34
C TRP A 37 -16.04 6.07 -2.59
N VAL A 38 -15.49 5.56 -3.69
CA VAL A 38 -16.25 5.28 -4.90
C VAL A 38 -16.82 3.87 -4.78
N VAL A 39 -18.14 3.75 -4.84
CA VAL A 39 -18.88 2.48 -4.82
C VAL A 39 -19.20 2.08 -6.26
N ARG A 40 -18.74 0.93 -6.70
CA ARG A 40 -18.95 0.46 -8.08
C ARG A 40 -19.78 -0.81 -8.07
N ASN A 41 -20.95 -0.76 -8.68
CA ASN A 41 -21.85 -1.90 -8.86
C ASN A 41 -21.68 -2.45 -10.27
N ILE A 42 -21.10 -3.63 -10.39
CA ILE A 42 -20.76 -4.30 -11.65
C ILE A 42 -21.61 -5.56 -11.78
N LYS A 43 -22.22 -5.78 -12.95
CA LYS A 43 -22.93 -7.01 -13.27
C LYS A 43 -21.96 -7.99 -13.91
N GLU A 44 -21.67 -9.09 -13.24
CA GLU A 44 -20.87 -10.18 -13.79
C GLU A 44 -21.63 -10.88 -14.93
N SER A 45 -20.91 -11.53 -15.84
CA SER A 45 -21.51 -12.21 -16.98
C SER A 45 -22.46 -13.34 -16.56
N ALA A 46 -23.55 -13.53 -17.27
CA ALA A 46 -24.57 -14.56 -16.98
C ALA A 46 -23.97 -15.99 -16.94
N VAL A 47 -22.99 -16.26 -17.78
CA VAL A 47 -22.28 -17.56 -17.86
C VAL A 47 -21.55 -17.95 -16.57
N ILE A 48 -21.27 -16.98 -15.67
CA ILE A 48 -20.70 -17.21 -14.34
C ILE A 48 -21.69 -16.87 -13.21
N GLY A 49 -22.98 -16.82 -13.51
CA GLY A 49 -24.07 -16.63 -12.57
C GLY A 49 -24.70 -15.24 -12.58
N GLY A 50 -24.23 -14.27 -13.38
CA GLY A 50 -24.86 -12.97 -13.61
C GLY A 50 -25.05 -12.08 -12.38
N LYS A 51 -24.33 -12.32 -11.31
CA LYS A 51 -24.49 -11.61 -10.04
C LYS A 51 -24.05 -10.14 -10.13
N LYS A 52 -24.79 -9.27 -9.48
CA LYS A 52 -24.33 -7.89 -9.22
C LYS A 52 -23.34 -7.91 -8.07
N LYS A 53 -22.15 -7.35 -8.29
CA LYS A 53 -21.06 -7.25 -7.32
C LYS A 53 -20.75 -5.79 -7.03
N THR A 54 -20.53 -5.48 -5.77
CA THR A 54 -20.06 -4.16 -5.34
C THR A 54 -18.59 -4.22 -5.02
N ILE A 55 -17.81 -3.38 -5.69
CA ILE A 55 -16.38 -3.18 -5.40
C ILE A 55 -16.13 -1.72 -5.05
N TYR A 56 -15.06 -1.47 -4.32
CA TYR A 56 -14.73 -0.16 -3.74
C TYR A 56 -13.42 0.37 -4.29
N ALA A 57 -13.36 1.68 -4.51
CA ALA A 57 -12.13 2.42 -4.76
C ALA A 57 -12.06 3.61 -3.79
N ILE A 58 -10.86 4.06 -3.43
CA ILE A 58 -10.65 5.22 -2.58
C ILE A 58 -10.71 6.47 -3.48
N GLY A 59 -11.57 7.42 -3.15
CA GLY A 59 -11.78 8.62 -3.98
C GLY A 59 -13.05 9.36 -3.57
N PRO A 60 -13.54 10.29 -4.37
CA PRO A 60 -14.72 11.09 -4.03
C PRO A 60 -15.94 10.19 -3.81
N ASN A 61 -16.80 10.58 -2.87
CA ASN A 61 -18.02 9.85 -2.56
C ASN A 61 -18.95 9.84 -3.76
N MET A 62 -19.04 8.69 -4.44
CA MET A 62 -19.96 8.50 -5.58
C MET A 62 -20.31 7.03 -5.77
N THR A 63 -21.42 6.79 -6.46
CA THR A 63 -21.86 5.43 -6.86
C THR A 63 -21.91 5.33 -8.38
N ILE A 64 -21.29 4.28 -8.92
CA ILE A 64 -21.22 3.99 -10.35
C ILE A 64 -21.95 2.64 -10.59
N ASN A 65 -22.99 2.68 -11.41
CA ASN A 65 -23.85 1.50 -11.71
C ASN A 65 -23.69 1.06 -13.17
N ASN A 66 -22.47 0.68 -13.57
CA ASN A 66 -22.21 0.18 -14.92
C ASN A 66 -20.96 -0.71 -14.96
N ASN A 67 -20.72 -1.34 -16.09
CA ASN A 67 -19.58 -2.19 -16.39
C ASN A 67 -18.47 -1.46 -17.16
N ASN A 68 -18.46 -0.14 -17.14
CA ASN A 68 -17.37 0.61 -17.77
C ASN A 68 -16.07 0.43 -16.99
N PRO A 69 -14.93 0.34 -17.67
CA PRO A 69 -13.63 0.34 -17.02
C PRO A 69 -13.46 1.55 -16.10
N TYR A 70 -12.92 1.33 -14.91
CA TYR A 70 -12.66 2.43 -13.98
C TYR A 70 -11.62 3.39 -14.55
N LYS A 71 -11.96 4.63 -14.53
CA LYS A 71 -11.05 5.76 -14.83
C LYS A 71 -11.00 6.60 -13.58
N ASN A 72 -9.94 6.59 -12.85
CA ASN A 72 -9.74 7.33 -11.60
C ASN A 72 -10.45 8.72 -11.59
N LEU A 73 -11.77 8.68 -11.38
CA LEU A 73 -12.61 9.86 -11.35
C LEU A 73 -12.33 10.66 -10.07
N GLY A 74 -12.00 11.93 -10.20
CA GLY A 74 -11.69 12.81 -9.08
C GLY A 74 -10.21 12.81 -8.66
N GLY A 75 -9.32 12.12 -9.40
CA GLY A 75 -7.88 12.26 -9.25
C GLY A 75 -7.29 11.67 -7.95
N SER A 76 -7.98 10.74 -7.28
CA SER A 76 -7.43 10.10 -6.08
C SER A 76 -6.07 9.48 -6.34
N PRO A 77 -5.07 9.69 -5.48
CA PRO A 77 -3.75 9.08 -5.63
C PRO A 77 -3.74 7.57 -5.27
N TRP A 78 -4.87 6.99 -4.85
CA TRP A 78 -4.96 5.64 -4.34
C TRP A 78 -5.54 4.67 -5.36
N GLY A 79 -4.81 3.59 -5.62
CA GLY A 79 -5.30 2.38 -6.26
C GLY A 79 -5.65 1.30 -5.25
N THR A 80 -6.46 0.33 -5.68
CA THR A 80 -6.81 -0.85 -4.89
C THR A 80 -6.65 -2.11 -5.73
N SER A 81 -6.55 -3.28 -5.08
CA SER A 81 -6.60 -4.59 -5.75
C SER A 81 -8.01 -4.98 -6.23
N ASN A 82 -9.03 -4.15 -5.96
CA ASN A 82 -10.35 -4.35 -6.51
C ASN A 82 -10.36 -3.99 -7.99
N VAL A 83 -10.73 -4.94 -8.85
CA VAL A 83 -10.70 -4.74 -10.29
C VAL A 83 -11.84 -5.43 -10.99
N MET A 84 -12.21 -4.90 -12.15
CA MET A 84 -13.01 -5.59 -13.14
C MET A 84 -12.08 -6.24 -14.16
N ALA A 85 -12.26 -7.55 -14.36
CA ALA A 85 -11.60 -8.30 -15.41
C ALA A 85 -12.59 -8.63 -16.54
N LYS A 86 -12.08 -8.66 -17.77
CA LYS A 86 -12.85 -9.14 -18.94
C LYS A 86 -11.98 -10.10 -19.75
N VAL A 87 -12.11 -11.38 -19.44
CA VAL A 87 -11.32 -12.44 -20.07
C VAL A 87 -12.25 -13.23 -21.01
N MET A 88 -11.87 -13.35 -22.27
CA MET A 88 -12.68 -14.00 -23.32
C MET A 88 -14.15 -13.51 -23.36
N GLY A 89 -14.37 -12.21 -23.19
CA GLY A 89 -15.70 -11.60 -23.14
C GLY A 89 -16.45 -11.77 -21.80
N ILE A 90 -15.93 -12.55 -20.86
CA ILE A 90 -16.55 -12.79 -19.56
C ILE A 90 -16.11 -11.71 -18.57
N THR A 91 -17.08 -10.95 -18.07
CA THR A 91 -16.85 -9.94 -17.02
C THR A 91 -16.86 -10.61 -15.65
N LYS A 92 -15.82 -10.43 -14.90
CA LYS A 92 -15.62 -10.92 -13.53
C LYS A 92 -15.03 -9.79 -12.66
N THR A 93 -15.33 -9.79 -11.38
CA THR A 93 -14.76 -8.84 -10.41
C THR A 93 -13.87 -9.54 -9.40
N ASN A 94 -12.78 -8.87 -8.98
CA ASN A 94 -12.08 -9.19 -7.75
C ASN A 94 -12.43 -8.14 -6.68
N ASN A 95 -12.77 -8.59 -5.49
CA ASN A 95 -13.12 -7.72 -4.37
C ASN A 95 -12.38 -8.18 -3.11
N SER A 96 -11.22 -7.62 -2.89
CA SER A 96 -10.32 -7.92 -1.76
C SER A 96 -10.16 -6.72 -0.80
N VAL A 97 -10.73 -5.57 -1.17
CA VAL A 97 -10.67 -4.31 -0.38
C VAL A 97 -12.09 -3.83 -0.14
N TYR A 98 -12.42 -3.56 1.11
CA TYR A 98 -13.74 -3.14 1.55
C TYR A 98 -13.66 -1.85 2.34
N ARG A 99 -14.72 -1.04 2.29
CA ARG A 99 -14.95 0.01 3.26
C ARG A 99 -15.43 -0.64 4.57
N ASP A 100 -14.76 -0.38 5.66
CA ASP A 100 -15.12 -0.86 7.00
C ASP A 100 -15.02 0.30 7.99
N VAL A 101 -15.39 0.08 9.25
CA VAL A 101 -15.45 1.10 10.31
C VAL A 101 -14.26 0.93 11.25
N HIS A 102 -13.57 2.06 11.52
CA HIS A 102 -12.65 2.18 12.63
C HIS A 102 -13.40 2.90 13.77
N PRO A 103 -13.76 2.22 14.86
CA PRO A 103 -14.57 2.80 15.94
C PRO A 103 -13.97 4.10 16.48
N GLY A 104 -14.76 5.19 16.47
CA GLY A 104 -14.33 6.51 16.90
C GLY A 104 -13.45 7.29 15.90
N HIS A 105 -13.09 6.72 14.76
CA HIS A 105 -12.17 7.31 13.77
C HIS A 105 -12.73 7.38 12.34
N GLY A 106 -14.00 6.99 12.12
CA GLY A 106 -14.64 7.02 10.80
C GLY A 106 -14.47 5.71 10.02
N TYR A 107 -14.25 5.81 8.72
CA TYR A 107 -14.05 4.63 7.87
C TYR A 107 -12.57 4.23 7.77
N CYS A 108 -12.34 2.98 7.36
CA CYS A 108 -11.03 2.44 7.07
C CYS A 108 -11.06 1.51 5.86
N ALA A 109 -9.90 1.22 5.31
CA ALA A 109 -9.74 0.21 4.27
C ALA A 109 -9.49 -1.16 4.91
N LYS A 110 -10.44 -2.09 4.76
CA LYS A 110 -10.27 -3.50 5.14
C LYS A 110 -9.78 -4.30 3.97
N MET A 111 -8.61 -4.86 4.09
CA MET A 111 -7.97 -5.70 3.09
C MET A 111 -8.02 -7.16 3.52
N MET A 112 -8.42 -8.05 2.60
CA MET A 112 -8.56 -9.48 2.88
C MET A 112 -7.86 -10.29 1.80
N THR A 113 -7.22 -11.38 2.21
CA THR A 113 -6.68 -12.38 1.28
C THR A 113 -7.66 -13.53 1.18
N HIS A 114 -8.03 -13.91 -0.04
CA HIS A 114 -8.93 -15.04 -0.32
C HIS A 114 -8.60 -15.69 -1.66
N ILE A 115 -9.14 -16.89 -1.89
CA ILE A 115 -9.04 -17.54 -3.19
C ILE A 115 -10.19 -17.04 -4.06
N GLU A 116 -9.84 -16.34 -5.16
CA GLU A 116 -10.81 -15.96 -6.19
C GLU A 116 -10.86 -17.03 -7.27
N THR A 117 -12.05 -17.45 -7.64
CA THR A 117 -12.26 -18.48 -8.64
C THR A 117 -13.09 -17.98 -9.80
N CYS A 118 -12.73 -18.39 -11.03
CA CYS A 118 -13.53 -18.17 -12.21
C CYS A 118 -13.62 -19.49 -12.98
N LYS A 119 -14.84 -20.04 -13.06
CA LYS A 119 -15.13 -21.24 -13.85
C LYS A 119 -16.21 -20.89 -14.87
N ALA A 120 -15.95 -21.14 -16.15
CA ALA A 120 -16.89 -20.85 -17.21
C ALA A 120 -16.71 -21.80 -18.40
N LEU A 121 -17.83 -22.25 -18.96
CA LEU A 121 -17.92 -23.00 -20.23
C LEU A 121 -17.01 -24.24 -20.30
N GLY A 122 -16.61 -24.84 -19.19
CA GLY A 122 -15.68 -25.98 -19.17
C GLY A 122 -14.24 -25.66 -19.60
N MET A 123 -14.01 -24.45 -20.14
CA MET A 123 -12.71 -24.04 -20.67
C MET A 123 -11.93 -23.09 -19.72
N ILE A 124 -12.65 -22.31 -18.91
CA ILE A 124 -12.03 -21.40 -17.94
C ILE A 124 -12.13 -22.04 -16.55
N ASN A 125 -11.00 -22.34 -15.97
CA ASN A 125 -10.89 -22.81 -14.59
C ASN A 125 -9.68 -22.12 -13.94
N ILE A 126 -9.90 -20.92 -13.44
CA ILE A 126 -8.87 -20.08 -12.85
C ILE A 126 -9.10 -20.01 -11.35
N LYS A 127 -8.06 -20.25 -10.58
CA LYS A 127 -7.99 -19.98 -9.15
C LYS A 127 -6.78 -19.12 -8.89
N VAL A 128 -6.95 -18.01 -8.18
CA VAL A 128 -5.85 -17.13 -7.76
C VAL A 128 -5.99 -16.80 -6.30
N LEU A 129 -4.87 -16.75 -5.58
CA LEU A 129 -4.83 -16.17 -4.26
C LEU A 129 -4.79 -14.65 -4.43
N ALA A 130 -5.90 -13.99 -4.11
CA ALA A 130 -6.06 -12.55 -4.24
C ALA A 130 -5.82 -11.87 -2.89
N ALA A 131 -4.68 -11.21 -2.76
CA ALA A 131 -4.39 -10.36 -1.61
C ALA A 131 -5.08 -9.00 -1.76
N GLY A 132 -5.78 -8.56 -0.72
CA GLY A 132 -6.28 -7.19 -0.64
C GLY A 132 -5.13 -6.22 -0.47
N SER A 133 -5.05 -5.21 -1.33
CA SER A 133 -4.06 -4.15 -1.19
C SER A 133 -4.60 -2.79 -1.60
N ILE A 134 -4.10 -1.75 -0.93
CA ILE A 134 -4.22 -0.36 -1.32
C ILE A 134 -2.82 0.21 -1.54
N TYR A 135 -2.67 1.08 -2.51
CA TYR A 135 -1.36 1.63 -2.87
C TYR A 135 -1.48 3.01 -3.51
N LEU A 136 -0.42 3.79 -3.44
CA LEU A 136 -0.34 5.03 -4.19
C LEU A 136 -0.02 4.72 -5.65
N GLY A 137 -0.94 5.13 -6.53
CA GLY A 137 -0.92 4.85 -7.96
C GLY A 137 -2.30 4.57 -8.50
N ASP A 138 -2.38 3.94 -9.66
CA ASP A 138 -3.63 3.56 -10.29
C ASP A 138 -3.56 2.21 -11.01
N MET A 139 -4.72 1.67 -11.39
CA MET A 139 -4.88 0.42 -12.10
C MET A 139 -5.63 0.66 -13.40
N LYS A 140 -5.12 0.15 -14.51
CA LYS A 140 -5.82 0.16 -15.79
C LYS A 140 -6.80 -1.03 -15.87
N GLU A 141 -8.04 -0.75 -16.13
CA GLU A 141 -9.08 -1.75 -16.39
C GLU A 141 -9.51 -1.78 -17.86
N PRO A 142 -10.15 -2.90 -18.30
CA PRO A 142 -10.28 -4.18 -17.59
C PRO A 142 -8.96 -4.95 -17.58
N ILE A 143 -8.84 -5.89 -16.61
CA ILE A 143 -7.79 -6.92 -16.67
C ILE A 143 -8.22 -7.94 -17.71
N THR A 144 -7.36 -8.22 -18.69
CA THR A 144 -7.67 -9.10 -19.83
C THR A 144 -7.07 -10.49 -19.71
N GLY A 145 -6.12 -10.68 -18.80
CA GLY A 145 -5.49 -11.96 -18.52
C GLY A 145 -4.85 -12.02 -17.15
N THR A 146 -4.59 -13.21 -16.65
CA THR A 146 -4.00 -13.41 -15.31
C THR A 146 -2.59 -12.81 -15.17
N LYS A 147 -1.86 -12.68 -16.28
CA LYS A 147 -0.51 -12.09 -16.31
C LYS A 147 -0.51 -10.56 -16.48
N ASP A 148 -1.66 -9.95 -16.74
CA ASP A 148 -1.75 -8.52 -17.06
C ASP A 148 -1.88 -7.65 -15.82
N GLY A 149 -2.26 -8.23 -14.67
CA GLY A 149 -2.45 -7.48 -13.42
C GLY A 149 -1.27 -6.56 -13.09
N PRO A 150 -0.04 -7.06 -12.94
CA PRO A 150 1.12 -6.22 -12.64
C PRO A 150 1.40 -5.15 -13.70
N LYS A 151 1.23 -5.47 -14.99
CA LYS A 151 1.47 -4.53 -16.11
C LYS A 151 0.44 -3.39 -16.16
N ASN A 152 -0.76 -3.62 -15.63
CA ASN A 152 -1.82 -2.63 -15.60
C ASN A 152 -1.71 -1.70 -14.39
N MET A 153 -0.88 -2.02 -13.42
CA MET A 153 -0.59 -1.15 -12.29
C MET A 153 0.35 -0.02 -12.70
N ASN A 154 0.12 1.14 -12.12
CA ASN A 154 1.01 2.29 -12.22
C ASN A 154 1.45 2.65 -10.81
N TRP A 155 2.58 2.14 -10.39
CA TRP A 155 3.08 2.27 -9.03
C TRP A 155 3.73 3.62 -8.77
N GLY A 156 3.31 4.23 -7.67
CA GLY A 156 3.90 5.45 -7.13
C GLY A 156 3.33 6.72 -7.77
N ILE A 157 3.41 7.77 -7.00
CA ILE A 157 2.99 9.12 -7.37
C ILE A 157 4.18 10.07 -7.35
N ARG A 158 4.07 11.22 -8.00
CA ARG A 158 5.08 12.28 -7.90
C ARG A 158 5.15 12.80 -6.47
N PHE A 159 6.37 12.92 -5.95
CA PHE A 159 6.60 13.32 -4.57
C PHE A 159 8.05 13.77 -4.39
N ASN A 160 8.23 14.98 -3.88
CA ASN A 160 9.55 15.61 -3.73
C ASN A 160 9.87 16.02 -2.28
N LYS A 161 9.15 15.46 -1.30
CA LYS A 161 9.39 15.73 0.11
C LYS A 161 10.21 14.62 0.75
N ARG A 162 10.82 14.91 1.88
CA ARG A 162 11.65 13.98 2.67
C ARG A 162 11.05 13.78 4.07
N PRO A 163 9.93 13.01 4.18
CA PRO A 163 9.30 12.74 5.47
C PRO A 163 10.21 11.87 6.35
N LYS A 164 10.27 12.17 7.64
CA LYS A 164 11.02 11.36 8.62
C LYS A 164 10.36 10.01 8.89
N ALA A 165 9.03 9.96 8.86
CA ALA A 165 8.25 8.79 9.23
C ALA A 165 6.92 8.72 8.48
N LEU A 166 6.32 7.53 8.47
CA LEU A 166 4.94 7.25 8.11
C LEU A 166 4.15 6.97 9.40
N ARG A 167 2.96 7.59 9.52
CA ARG A 167 2.04 7.37 10.65
C ARG A 167 0.69 6.91 10.13
N TYR A 168 0.11 5.87 10.76
CA TYR A 168 -1.22 5.35 10.44
C TYR A 168 -1.80 4.52 11.58
N ASP A 169 -3.12 4.35 11.54
CA ASP A 169 -3.84 3.44 12.42
C ASP A 169 -4.01 2.10 11.71
N TYR A 170 -3.94 1.00 12.45
CA TYR A 170 -4.15 -0.32 11.87
C TYR A 170 -4.70 -1.33 12.87
N LYS A 171 -5.32 -2.37 12.33
CA LYS A 171 -5.66 -3.62 13.03
C LYS A 171 -5.29 -4.78 12.11
N VAL A 172 -4.66 -5.80 12.65
CA VAL A 172 -4.23 -6.98 11.89
C VAL A 172 -4.89 -8.23 12.43
N SER A 173 -5.30 -9.11 11.51
CA SER A 173 -5.75 -10.46 11.81
C SER A 173 -5.02 -11.43 10.90
N VAL A 174 -4.21 -12.32 11.48
CA VAL A 174 -3.50 -13.38 10.76
C VAL A 174 -3.85 -14.73 11.39
N PRO A 175 -4.03 -15.80 10.59
CA PRO A 175 -4.45 -17.10 11.11
C PRO A 175 -3.38 -17.79 11.96
N GLY A 176 -2.12 -17.33 11.92
CA GLY A 176 -1.03 -17.91 12.67
C GLY A 176 -0.57 -19.30 12.20
N THR A 177 -1.06 -19.77 11.05
CA THR A 177 -0.65 -21.06 10.48
C THR A 177 0.80 -21.01 10.00
N ARG A 178 1.54 -22.11 10.24
CA ARG A 178 2.96 -22.19 9.86
C ARG A 178 3.21 -22.31 8.37
N ASN A 179 2.20 -22.69 7.61
CA ASN A 179 2.29 -22.89 6.18
C ASN A 179 1.29 -21.97 5.48
N ARG A 180 1.74 -21.39 4.39
CA ARG A 180 0.92 -20.56 3.50
C ARG A 180 0.59 -21.32 2.21
N ILE A 181 -0.45 -20.89 1.53
CA ILE A 181 -0.90 -21.47 0.27
C ILE A 181 -0.33 -20.63 -0.87
N LYS A 182 0.23 -21.29 -1.87
CA LYS A 182 0.55 -20.69 -3.17
C LYS A 182 -0.44 -21.17 -4.19
N GLU A 183 -1.04 -20.25 -4.92
CA GLU A 183 -2.00 -20.50 -6.00
C GLU A 183 -1.61 -19.69 -7.23
N THR A 184 -1.38 -20.35 -8.36
CA THR A 184 -0.82 -19.73 -9.57
C THR A 184 -1.84 -19.51 -10.69
N GLY A 185 -3.11 -19.78 -10.43
CA GLY A 185 -4.21 -19.56 -11.37
C GLY A 185 -4.62 -20.77 -12.20
N PHE A 186 -3.70 -21.64 -12.57
CA PHE A 186 -3.97 -22.82 -13.40
C PHE A 186 -3.53 -24.13 -12.77
N SER A 187 -2.80 -24.08 -11.67
CA SER A 187 -2.32 -25.24 -10.93
C SER A 187 -3.18 -25.51 -9.70
N SER A 188 -3.06 -26.70 -9.13
CA SER A 188 -3.60 -26.98 -7.81
C SER A 188 -2.87 -26.16 -6.75
N PRO A 189 -3.57 -25.71 -5.68
CA PRO A 189 -2.94 -25.06 -4.55
C PRO A 189 -1.80 -25.90 -4.00
N SER A 190 -0.68 -25.27 -3.71
CA SER A 190 0.47 -25.90 -3.06
C SER A 190 0.75 -25.25 -1.73
N THR A 191 1.24 -26.04 -0.78
CA THR A 191 1.67 -25.54 0.53
C THR A 191 3.12 -25.07 0.45
N VAL A 192 3.39 -23.86 0.94
CA VAL A 192 4.74 -23.28 1.01
C VAL A 192 5.10 -23.06 2.48
N PRO A 193 6.28 -23.47 2.94
CA PRO A 193 6.72 -23.26 4.31
C PRO A 193 6.76 -21.78 4.70
N GLY A 194 6.49 -21.50 5.95
CA GLY A 194 6.52 -20.16 6.54
C GLY A 194 5.14 -19.55 6.69
N GLN A 195 5.02 -18.73 7.70
CA GLN A 195 3.79 -18.00 8.01
C GLN A 195 3.60 -16.84 7.02
N ASP A 196 2.37 -16.63 6.56
CA ASP A 196 2.01 -15.40 5.84
C ASP A 196 1.92 -14.22 6.82
N TYR A 197 2.08 -13.02 6.28
CA TYR A 197 2.03 -11.78 7.05
C TYR A 197 1.50 -10.64 6.20
N CYS A 198 0.79 -9.70 6.84
CA CYS A 198 0.46 -8.43 6.22
C CYS A 198 1.72 -7.55 6.15
N ILE A 199 1.77 -6.66 5.18
CA ILE A 199 2.96 -5.83 4.95
C ILE A 199 2.58 -4.39 4.60
N THR A 200 3.35 -3.44 5.15
CA THR A 200 3.41 -2.06 4.69
C THR A 200 4.76 -1.82 4.04
N VAL A 201 4.75 -1.26 2.84
CA VAL A 201 5.95 -0.94 2.07
C VAL A 201 5.90 0.52 1.67
N LEU A 202 6.97 1.26 1.97
CA LEU A 202 7.18 2.61 1.48
C LEU A 202 8.57 2.71 0.87
N TYR A 203 8.62 3.17 -0.39
CA TYR A 203 9.86 3.50 -1.07
C TYR A 203 9.81 4.93 -1.58
N LEU A 204 10.85 5.70 -1.27
CA LEU A 204 11.13 6.96 -1.92
C LEU A 204 12.12 6.68 -3.05
N GLN A 205 11.77 7.08 -4.26
CA GLN A 205 12.56 6.81 -5.45
C GLN A 205 12.93 8.11 -6.16
N LYS A 206 14.16 8.21 -6.66
CA LYS A 206 14.56 9.21 -7.64
C LYS A 206 14.53 8.54 -9.01
N ARG A 207 13.43 8.77 -9.77
CA ARG A 207 13.18 8.17 -11.07
C ARG A 207 13.73 9.04 -12.19
N TYR A 208 14.24 8.40 -13.21
CA TYR A 208 14.69 8.98 -14.46
C TYR A 208 14.08 8.21 -15.63
N GLU A 209 13.59 8.92 -16.64
CA GLU A 209 13.09 8.35 -17.89
C GLU A 209 14.03 8.74 -19.03
N ASP A 210 14.51 7.77 -19.78
CA ASP A 210 15.36 7.99 -20.94
C ASP A 210 14.53 8.37 -22.20
N LYS A 211 15.21 8.80 -23.26
CA LYS A 211 14.56 9.19 -24.54
C LYS A 211 13.73 8.05 -25.16
N LYS A 212 14.04 6.79 -24.85
CA LYS A 212 13.29 5.60 -25.32
C LYS A 212 12.06 5.33 -24.45
N GLY A 213 11.93 5.98 -23.29
CA GLY A 213 10.83 5.82 -22.34
C GLY A 213 11.07 4.70 -21.34
N ASN A 214 12.30 4.23 -21.15
CA ASN A 214 12.65 3.32 -20.06
C ASN A 214 12.78 4.11 -18.75
N ILE A 215 12.29 3.52 -17.65
CA ILE A 215 12.37 4.16 -16.34
C ILE A 215 13.39 3.42 -15.48
N THR A 216 14.38 4.15 -15.01
CA THR A 216 15.29 3.71 -13.95
C THR A 216 15.04 4.50 -12.66
N ALA A 217 15.46 3.96 -11.52
CA ALA A 217 15.33 4.62 -10.25
C ALA A 217 16.54 4.36 -9.35
N LYS A 218 16.85 5.32 -8.47
CA LYS A 218 17.66 5.11 -7.28
C LYS A 218 16.77 5.15 -6.05
N ARG A 219 16.98 4.23 -5.11
CA ARG A 219 16.26 4.16 -3.85
C ARG A 219 16.78 5.22 -2.89
N VAL A 220 15.93 6.20 -2.55
CA VAL A 220 16.26 7.31 -1.64
C VAL A 220 15.90 6.96 -0.21
N GLY A 221 14.72 6.36 0.00
CA GLY A 221 14.24 6.00 1.32
C GLY A 221 13.46 4.69 1.32
N THR A 222 13.53 3.98 2.43
CA THR A 222 12.91 2.65 2.59
C THR A 222 12.24 2.53 3.95
N LEU A 223 11.01 2.05 3.95
CA LEU A 223 10.30 1.57 5.13
C LEU A 223 9.56 0.30 4.78
N VAL A 224 9.76 -0.75 5.56
CA VAL A 224 8.99 -2.00 5.46
C VAL A 224 8.59 -2.44 6.86
N VAL A 225 7.29 -2.68 7.05
CA VAL A 225 6.73 -3.20 8.30
C VAL A 225 5.99 -4.49 8.01
N LYS A 226 6.32 -5.54 8.74
CA LYS A 226 5.70 -6.87 8.63
C LYS A 226 4.83 -7.13 9.85
N TYR A 227 3.64 -7.67 9.62
CA TYR A 227 2.68 -7.98 10.67
C TYR A 227 2.37 -9.48 10.65
N GLY A 228 3.11 -10.25 11.41
CA GLY A 228 2.96 -11.70 11.54
C GLY A 228 2.11 -12.14 12.74
N LYS A 229 1.56 -11.20 13.50
CA LYS A 229 0.69 -11.46 14.65
C LYS A 229 -0.55 -10.60 14.58
N SER A 230 -1.68 -11.16 15.05
CA SER A 230 -2.92 -10.41 15.20
C SER A 230 -2.80 -9.33 16.27
N THR A 231 -3.46 -8.18 16.05
CA THR A 231 -3.50 -7.05 16.97
C THR A 231 -4.93 -6.59 17.19
N GLY A 232 -5.19 -5.86 18.25
CA GLY A 232 -6.31 -4.91 18.31
C GLY A 232 -6.03 -3.69 17.42
N TRP A 233 -6.84 -2.63 17.56
CA TRP A 233 -6.53 -1.33 16.96
C TRP A 233 -5.27 -0.74 17.60
N VAL A 234 -4.34 -0.31 16.75
CA VAL A 234 -3.13 0.42 17.10
C VAL A 234 -3.25 1.78 16.43
N ASN A 235 -3.47 2.82 17.23
CA ASN A 235 -3.70 4.17 16.72
C ASN A 235 -2.40 4.97 16.75
N GLY A 236 -2.16 5.73 15.68
CA GLY A 236 -1.01 6.62 15.56
C GLY A 236 0.35 5.92 15.51
N ALA A 237 0.40 4.67 15.06
CA ALA A 237 1.64 3.95 14.90
C ALA A 237 2.56 4.71 13.94
N THR A 238 3.80 4.98 14.38
CA THR A 238 4.75 5.81 13.66
C THR A 238 6.02 5.02 13.37
N TYR A 239 6.42 4.96 12.10
CA TYR A 239 7.55 4.19 11.62
C TYR A 239 8.52 5.08 10.87
N ASN A 240 9.78 5.09 11.28
CA ASN A 240 10.82 5.91 10.66
C ASN A 240 11.23 5.36 9.30
N ILE A 241 11.49 6.26 8.35
CA ILE A 241 12.01 5.94 7.03
C ILE A 241 13.54 5.92 7.11
N MET A 242 14.14 4.86 6.62
CA MET A 242 15.59 4.73 6.49
C MET A 242 16.03 5.34 5.16
N TYR A 243 16.99 6.22 5.18
CA TYR A 243 17.49 6.94 4.00
C TYR A 243 18.86 6.41 3.53
N GLY A 244 19.11 6.53 2.23
CA GLY A 244 20.36 6.11 1.61
C GLY A 244 20.51 4.60 1.48
N ASP A 245 21.76 4.13 1.44
CA ASP A 245 22.10 2.70 1.38
C ASP A 245 21.92 2.04 2.75
N ILE A 246 20.90 1.24 2.88
CA ILE A 246 20.52 0.59 4.14
C ILE A 246 21.07 -0.83 4.32
N ARG A 247 21.91 -1.31 3.40
CA ARG A 247 22.42 -2.70 3.46
C ARG A 247 23.21 -3.02 4.71
N HIS A 248 23.81 -2.02 5.35
CA HIS A 248 24.53 -2.14 6.62
C HIS A 248 23.63 -1.97 7.86
N ASN A 249 22.34 -1.67 7.67
CA ASN A 249 21.42 -1.54 8.80
C ASN A 249 21.10 -2.92 9.36
N PRO A 250 21.17 -3.15 10.71
CA PRO A 250 20.88 -4.44 11.32
C PRO A 250 19.44 -4.94 11.06
N HIS A 251 18.51 -4.06 10.71
CA HIS A 251 17.13 -4.42 10.36
C HIS A 251 16.93 -4.66 8.86
N TYR A 252 17.99 -4.55 8.04
CA TYR A 252 17.88 -4.81 6.60
C TYR A 252 17.51 -6.25 6.29
N ASN A 253 16.53 -6.40 5.39
CA ASN A 253 16.12 -7.71 4.87
C ASN A 253 16.06 -7.63 3.34
N ALA A 254 16.98 -8.30 2.68
CA ALA A 254 17.11 -8.25 1.22
C ALA A 254 15.84 -8.66 0.47
N ALA A 255 15.09 -9.65 1.01
CA ALA A 255 13.88 -10.16 0.36
C ALA A 255 12.73 -9.14 0.31
N THR A 256 12.70 -8.15 1.22
CA THR A 256 11.60 -7.16 1.27
C THR A 256 12.08 -5.71 1.15
N MET A 257 13.35 -5.43 1.45
CA MET A 257 13.93 -4.09 1.40
C MET A 257 14.92 -3.91 0.25
N GLY A 258 15.35 -5.00 -0.42
CA GLY A 258 16.27 -4.95 -1.55
C GLY A 258 15.73 -4.12 -2.72
N LEU A 259 16.63 -3.79 -3.63
CA LEU A 259 16.29 -3.08 -4.87
C LEU A 259 15.37 -3.93 -5.75
N ARG A 260 14.43 -3.28 -6.44
CA ARG A 260 13.36 -3.93 -7.20
C ARG A 260 13.46 -3.60 -8.70
N SER A 261 13.02 -4.56 -9.51
CA SER A 261 12.88 -4.39 -10.96
C SER A 261 11.66 -5.15 -11.47
N CYS A 262 10.55 -5.08 -10.72
CA CYS A 262 9.31 -5.77 -11.02
C CYS A 262 8.07 -4.87 -10.98
N ASP A 263 8.20 -3.63 -10.48
CA ASP A 263 7.12 -2.68 -10.39
C ASP A 263 6.93 -1.95 -11.72
N TYR A 264 5.68 -1.75 -12.14
CA TYR A 264 5.36 -1.08 -13.38
C TYR A 264 4.92 0.36 -13.13
N ALA A 265 5.29 1.26 -14.03
CA ALA A 265 4.77 2.63 -14.06
C ALA A 265 4.50 3.06 -15.51
N ARG A 266 3.66 4.06 -15.70
CA ARG A 266 3.47 4.68 -17.02
C ARG A 266 4.55 5.72 -17.26
N ASN A 267 5.20 5.58 -18.40
CA ASN A 267 6.17 6.57 -18.87
C ASN A 267 5.45 7.79 -19.47
N SER A 268 6.21 8.81 -19.89
CA SER A 268 5.69 10.05 -20.48
C SER A 268 4.86 9.82 -21.76
N LYS A 269 5.04 8.67 -22.43
CA LYS A 269 4.27 8.25 -23.60
C LYS A 269 3.03 7.43 -23.24
N GLY A 270 2.68 7.29 -21.94
CA GLY A 270 1.55 6.50 -21.46
C GLY A 270 1.75 4.98 -21.54
N LYS A 271 2.94 4.50 -21.89
CA LYS A 271 3.27 3.07 -21.97
C LYS A 271 3.65 2.55 -20.58
N SER A 272 3.11 1.38 -20.22
CA SER A 272 3.51 0.67 -19.00
C SER A 272 4.89 0.04 -19.19
N VAL A 273 5.83 0.39 -18.33
CA VAL A 273 7.21 -0.09 -18.34
C VAL A 273 7.66 -0.47 -16.94
N ILE A 274 8.63 -1.36 -16.84
CA ILE A 274 9.21 -1.72 -15.53
C ILE A 274 10.08 -0.57 -15.03
N VAL A 275 9.88 -0.19 -13.77
CA VAL A 275 10.79 0.69 -13.03
C VAL A 275 11.95 -0.16 -12.52
N ARG A 276 13.15 0.10 -13.03
CA ARG A 276 14.36 -0.64 -12.65
C ARG A 276 15.13 0.16 -11.60
N GLU A 277 15.20 -0.35 -10.38
CA GLU A 277 16.07 0.23 -9.37
C GLU A 277 17.52 -0.20 -9.63
N THR A 278 18.39 0.76 -9.90
CA THR A 278 19.78 0.53 -10.32
C THR A 278 20.78 0.76 -9.19
N GLY A 279 20.31 1.21 -8.02
CA GLY A 279 21.17 1.48 -6.88
C GLY A 279 20.47 2.28 -5.79
N TRP A 280 21.22 2.58 -4.77
CA TRP A 280 20.84 3.45 -3.66
C TRP A 280 21.26 4.88 -3.99
N ALA A 281 20.46 5.85 -3.60
CA ALA A 281 20.80 7.27 -3.65
C ALA A 281 21.53 7.66 -2.36
N ASP A 282 22.14 8.84 -2.36
CA ASP A 282 22.70 9.42 -1.15
C ASP A 282 21.58 9.72 -0.13
N ALA A 283 21.93 9.70 1.15
CA ALA A 283 20.94 9.83 2.21
C ALA A 283 20.24 11.21 2.25
N ASP A 284 20.81 12.23 1.65
CA ASP A 284 20.30 13.61 1.54
C ASP A 284 19.55 13.89 0.22
N GLU A 285 19.55 12.94 -0.72
CA GLU A 285 18.87 13.10 -2.00
C GLU A 285 17.36 13.35 -1.86
N THR A 286 16.85 14.22 -2.73
CA THR A 286 15.40 14.48 -2.83
C THR A 286 14.76 13.45 -3.78
N PRO A 287 13.71 12.75 -3.35
CA PRO A 287 13.00 11.83 -4.21
C PRO A 287 12.18 12.57 -5.27
N THR A 288 11.78 11.86 -6.31
CA THR A 288 10.81 12.32 -7.32
C THR A 288 9.48 11.58 -7.22
N HIS A 289 9.47 10.42 -6.56
CA HIS A 289 8.28 9.56 -6.44
C HIS A 289 8.21 8.91 -5.06
N LEU A 290 6.98 8.71 -4.61
CA LEU A 290 6.60 7.93 -3.44
C LEU A 290 5.83 6.70 -3.90
N VAL A 291 6.32 5.53 -3.54
CA VAL A 291 5.60 4.24 -3.59
C VAL A 291 5.17 3.92 -2.16
N LEU A 292 3.89 3.70 -1.95
CA LEU A 292 3.33 3.25 -0.67
C LEU A 292 2.30 2.18 -0.95
N GLN A 293 2.40 1.07 -0.24
CA GLN A 293 1.47 -0.05 -0.32
C GLN A 293 1.19 -0.61 1.07
N PHE A 294 -0.07 -0.95 1.29
CA PHE A 294 -0.52 -1.83 2.36
C PHE A 294 -1.11 -3.09 1.72
N SER A 295 -0.72 -4.26 2.20
CA SER A 295 -1.22 -5.53 1.66
C SER A 295 -1.56 -6.52 2.78
N SER A 296 -2.66 -7.24 2.60
CA SER A 296 -3.12 -8.28 3.54
C SER A 296 -2.29 -9.57 3.49
N SER A 297 -1.43 -9.74 2.49
CA SER A 297 -0.51 -10.87 2.36
C SER A 297 0.76 -10.43 1.62
N HIS A 298 1.88 -11.08 1.91
CA HIS A 298 3.13 -10.92 1.17
C HIS A 298 3.40 -12.14 0.32
N GLY A 299 3.22 -12.01 -0.98
CA GLY A 299 3.41 -13.08 -1.96
C GLY A 299 2.17 -13.96 -2.18
N GLY A 300 0.99 -13.40 -1.88
CA GLY A 300 -0.31 -13.92 -2.27
C GLY A 300 -0.75 -13.38 -3.61
#